data_59a40631d9780151f4fd2cea123f1fd1
#
_entry.id   59a40631d9780151f4fd2cea123f1fd1
#
_cell.length_a   1.000
_cell.length_b   1.000
_cell.length_c   1.000
_cell.angle_alpha   90.00
_cell.angle_beta   90.00
_cell.angle_gamma   90.00
#
_symmetry.space_group_name_H-M   'P 1'
#
loop_
_entity.id
_entity.type
_entity.pdbx_description
1 polymer ?
#
loop_
_entity_poly.entity_id
_entity_poly.type
_entity_poly.pdbx_seq_one_letter_code
_entity_poly.pdbx_strand_id
1 'polypeptide(L)'
;MNLRTQIKLSPAPFTIGYDSQGVICGSCFSERIGQRLVEGKMPVSLNPYGILFNPISILSTLEDLHANRKTDPNELIQHEGRWIDLRCHGSFSISYEKNAYFCSKYSVLIKKV
;
A
#
# COMPACT_ATOMS: atom_id res chain seq x y z
N MET A 1 3.97 -42.64 -2.29
CA MET A 1 4.82 -41.51 -1.92
C MET A 1 3.96 -40.23 -1.89
N ASN A 2 3.81 -39.62 -0.75
CA ASN A 2 2.95 -38.42 -0.63
C ASN A 2 3.83 -37.17 -0.84
N LEU A 3 3.79 -36.58 -2.03
CA LEU A 3 4.60 -35.40 -2.42
C LEU A 3 3.97 -34.09 -1.96
N ARG A 4 2.97 -34.14 -1.07
CA ARG A 4 2.22 -32.98 -0.62
C ARG A 4 2.38 -32.81 0.88
N THR A 5 2.93 -31.70 1.31
CA THR A 5 2.91 -31.28 2.71
C THR A 5 1.52 -30.74 3.04
N GLN A 6 0.79 -31.44 3.92
CA GLN A 6 -0.50 -30.96 4.41
C GLN A 6 -0.26 -30.01 5.58
N ILE A 7 -0.61 -28.74 5.38
CA ILE A 7 -0.57 -27.74 6.44
C ILE A 7 -1.98 -27.64 7.03
N LYS A 8 -2.11 -27.95 8.31
CA LYS A 8 -3.36 -27.70 9.05
C LYS A 8 -3.37 -26.25 9.50
N LEU A 9 -4.23 -25.44 8.89
CA LEU A 9 -4.42 -24.04 9.30
C LEU A 9 -5.59 -24.00 10.28
N SER A 10 -5.39 -23.31 11.40
CA SER A 10 -6.50 -22.94 12.28
C SER A 10 -7.32 -21.83 11.61
N PRO A 11 -8.65 -21.83 11.74
CA PRO A 11 -9.46 -20.71 11.26
C PRO A 11 -9.00 -19.40 11.87
N ALA A 12 -9.01 -18.32 11.07
CA ALA A 12 -8.73 -16.99 11.59
C ALA A 12 -9.81 -16.60 12.63
N PRO A 13 -9.45 -15.87 13.68
CA PRO A 13 -10.41 -15.44 14.71
C PRO A 13 -11.36 -14.34 14.25
N PHE A 14 -11.27 -13.95 12.99
CA PHE A 14 -12.09 -12.89 12.38
C PHE A 14 -12.51 -13.28 10.97
N THR A 15 -13.54 -12.63 10.48
CA THR A 15 -14.04 -12.76 9.11
C THR A 15 -13.89 -11.42 8.40
N ILE A 16 -13.46 -11.44 7.15
CA ILE A 16 -13.37 -10.26 6.29
C ILE A 16 -14.54 -10.32 5.31
N GLY A 17 -15.40 -9.33 5.34
CA GLY A 17 -16.57 -9.21 4.47
C GLY A 17 -16.60 -7.88 3.72
N TYR A 18 -17.68 -7.60 3.03
CA TYR A 18 -17.88 -6.35 2.27
C TYR A 18 -18.07 -5.11 3.14
N ASP A 19 -18.29 -5.29 4.42
CA ASP A 19 -18.32 -4.25 5.46
C ASP A 19 -16.94 -3.94 6.05
N SER A 20 -15.95 -4.78 5.72
CA SER A 20 -14.60 -4.69 6.25
C SER A 20 -13.73 -3.84 5.33
N GLN A 21 -13.30 -2.69 5.80
CA GLN A 21 -12.33 -1.88 5.06
C GLN A 21 -10.92 -2.42 5.25
N GLY A 22 -10.13 -2.45 4.19
CA GLY A 22 -8.80 -3.03 4.21
C GLY A 22 -7.75 -2.23 3.44
N VAL A 23 -6.50 -2.42 3.83
CA VAL A 23 -5.34 -1.94 3.09
C VAL A 23 -4.50 -3.15 2.69
N ILE A 24 -4.12 -3.23 1.42
CA ILE A 24 -3.25 -4.26 0.89
C ILE A 24 -1.95 -3.60 0.46
N CYS A 25 -0.86 -3.99 1.09
CA CYS A 25 0.47 -3.53 0.77
C CYS A 25 1.38 -4.72 0.46
N GLY A 26 2.25 -4.58 -0.51
CA GLY A 26 3.24 -5.60 -0.80
C GLY A 26 3.73 -5.61 -2.24
N SER A 27 4.22 -6.78 -2.65
CA SER A 27 4.81 -7.03 -3.95
C SER A 27 3.76 -7.11 -5.07
N CYS A 28 4.23 -7.42 -6.28
CA CYS A 28 3.36 -7.69 -7.43
C CYS A 28 2.36 -8.83 -7.18
N PHE A 29 2.64 -9.76 -6.27
CA PHE A 29 1.68 -10.77 -5.85
C PHE A 29 0.50 -10.14 -5.11
N SER A 30 0.78 -9.27 -4.15
CA SER A 30 -0.25 -8.50 -3.41
C SER A 30 -1.07 -7.61 -4.35
N GLU A 31 -0.41 -7.01 -5.35
CA GLU A 31 -1.07 -6.25 -6.42
C GLU A 31 -2.10 -7.09 -7.17
N ARG A 32 -1.72 -8.29 -7.60
CA ARG A 32 -2.62 -9.18 -8.35
C ARG A 32 -3.80 -9.67 -7.51
N ILE A 33 -3.57 -10.03 -6.26
CA ILE A 33 -4.65 -10.45 -5.34
C ILE A 33 -5.55 -9.27 -5.02
N GLY A 34 -4.97 -8.12 -4.68
CA GLY A 34 -5.71 -6.90 -4.37
C GLY A 34 -6.58 -6.43 -5.53
N GLN A 35 -6.08 -6.51 -6.77
CA GLN A 35 -6.85 -6.18 -7.96
C GLN A 35 -8.13 -7.03 -8.08
N ARG A 36 -8.04 -8.33 -7.81
CA ARG A 36 -9.22 -9.22 -7.81
C ARG A 36 -10.22 -8.86 -6.73
N LEU A 37 -9.76 -8.42 -5.56
CA LEU A 37 -10.64 -7.96 -4.49
C LEU A 37 -11.35 -6.65 -4.87
N VAL A 38 -10.65 -5.72 -5.52
CA VAL A 38 -11.24 -4.49 -6.05
C VAL A 38 -12.27 -4.80 -7.14
N GLU A 39 -11.97 -5.70 -8.07
CA GLU A 39 -12.90 -6.18 -9.09
C GLU A 39 -14.15 -6.82 -8.45
N GLY A 40 -13.95 -7.57 -7.36
CA GLY A 40 -15.02 -8.14 -6.54
C GLY A 40 -15.76 -7.12 -5.66
N LYS A 41 -15.48 -5.82 -5.81
CA LYS A 41 -16.10 -4.72 -5.04
C LYS A 41 -15.83 -4.76 -3.54
N MET A 42 -14.77 -5.43 -3.11
CA MET A 42 -14.30 -5.32 -1.73
C MET A 42 -13.76 -3.92 -1.45
N PRO A 43 -14.07 -3.30 -0.30
CA PRO A 43 -13.60 -1.96 0.05
C PRO A 43 -12.14 -1.99 0.52
N VAL A 44 -11.22 -2.20 -0.41
CA VAL A 44 -9.79 -2.27 -0.14
C VAL A 44 -9.02 -1.17 -0.85
N SER A 45 -8.04 -0.59 -0.16
CA SER A 45 -7.02 0.30 -0.72
C SER A 45 -5.80 -0.54 -1.09
N LEU A 46 -5.40 -0.49 -2.34
CA LEU A 46 -4.33 -1.33 -2.88
C LEU A 46 -3.06 -0.52 -3.09
N ASN A 47 -1.97 -0.96 -2.48
CA ASN A 47 -0.62 -0.42 -2.61
C ASN A 47 -0.60 1.14 -2.63
N PRO A 48 -1.04 1.82 -1.58
CA PRO A 48 -1.17 3.28 -1.57
C PRO A 48 0.15 4.02 -1.81
N TYR A 49 1.29 3.43 -1.48
CA TYR A 49 2.63 3.93 -1.82
C TYR A 49 3.29 3.17 -2.99
N GLY A 50 2.50 2.40 -3.73
CA GLY A 50 2.97 1.54 -4.81
C GLY A 50 3.50 0.19 -4.33
N ILE A 51 4.07 -0.58 -5.26
CA ILE A 51 4.58 -1.92 -4.99
C ILE A 51 5.82 -1.83 -4.12
N LEU A 52 5.79 -2.47 -2.95
CA LEU A 52 6.89 -2.52 -2.00
C LEU A 52 7.24 -3.99 -1.69
N PHE A 53 8.53 -4.31 -1.68
CA PHE A 53 9.02 -5.66 -1.43
C PHE A 53 9.60 -5.82 -0.01
N ASN A 54 10.13 -4.74 0.57
CA ASN A 54 10.79 -4.78 1.85
C ASN A 54 9.77 -4.64 2.99
N PRO A 55 9.74 -5.57 3.97
CA PRO A 55 8.83 -5.48 5.12
C PRO A 55 8.97 -4.20 5.93
N ILE A 56 10.18 -3.64 6.05
CA ILE A 56 10.41 -2.38 6.76
C ILE A 56 9.74 -1.21 6.02
N SER A 57 9.83 -1.19 4.68
CA SER A 57 9.15 -0.17 3.88
C SER A 57 7.63 -0.29 3.98
N ILE A 58 7.10 -1.51 4.04
CA ILE A 58 5.67 -1.75 4.26
C ILE A 58 5.24 -1.25 5.65
N LEU A 59 6.03 -1.56 6.68
CA LEU A 59 5.77 -1.07 8.04
C LEU A 59 5.74 0.46 8.08
N SER A 60 6.76 1.12 7.53
CA SER A 60 6.82 2.59 7.45
C SER A 60 5.61 3.18 6.70
N THR A 61 5.16 2.52 5.64
CA THR A 61 3.92 2.90 4.94
C THR A 61 2.71 2.83 5.86
N LEU A 62 2.56 1.76 6.61
CA LEU A 62 1.42 1.59 7.53
C LEU A 62 1.47 2.60 8.67
N GLU A 63 2.65 2.92 9.19
CA GLU A 63 2.85 3.96 10.21
C GLU A 63 2.50 5.35 9.67
N ASP A 64 2.95 5.69 8.47
CA ASP A 64 2.63 6.95 7.79
C ASP A 64 1.12 7.09 7.56
N LEU A 65 0.47 6.01 7.13
CA LEU A 65 -0.98 5.97 6.94
C LEU A 65 -1.73 6.15 8.26
N HIS A 66 -1.30 5.46 9.31
CA HIS A 66 -1.90 5.56 10.64
C HIS A 66 -1.74 6.97 11.23
N ALA A 67 -0.55 7.55 11.10
CA ALA A 67 -0.26 8.91 11.55
C ALA A 67 -0.89 10.00 10.66
N ASN A 68 -1.51 9.64 9.54
CA ASN A 68 -2.01 10.57 8.53
C ASN A 68 -0.91 11.55 8.09
N ARG A 69 0.31 11.05 7.92
CA ARG A 69 1.47 11.85 7.57
C ARG A 69 1.32 12.45 6.19
N LYS A 70 1.68 13.71 6.07
CA LYS A 70 1.81 14.39 4.78
C LYS A 70 3.28 14.33 4.33
N THR A 71 3.49 14.26 3.02
CA THR A 71 4.83 14.38 2.45
C THR A 71 5.39 15.77 2.75
N ASP A 72 6.57 15.83 3.37
CA ASP A 72 7.31 17.07 3.52
C ASP A 72 8.10 17.34 2.23
N PRO A 73 7.92 18.50 1.59
CA PRO A 73 8.71 18.88 0.42
C PRO A 73 10.22 18.78 0.62
N ASN A 74 10.71 19.01 1.83
CA ASN A 74 12.13 18.94 2.16
C ASN A 74 12.69 17.50 2.19
N GLU A 75 11.82 16.49 2.27
CA GLU A 75 12.19 15.07 2.22
C GLU A 75 12.28 14.52 0.80
N LEU A 76 11.85 15.30 -0.19
CA LEU A 76 11.93 14.91 -1.59
C LEU A 76 13.34 15.08 -2.14
N ILE A 77 13.79 14.11 -2.91
CA ILE A 77 15.10 14.12 -3.57
C ILE A 77 14.90 14.41 -5.06
N GLN A 78 15.70 15.34 -5.59
CA GLN A 78 15.72 15.59 -7.03
C GLN A 78 16.74 14.67 -7.69
N HIS A 79 16.30 13.88 -8.66
CA HIS A 79 17.15 13.02 -9.47
C HIS A 79 16.66 13.02 -10.93
N GLU A 80 17.57 13.32 -11.85
CA GLU A 80 17.28 13.38 -13.31
C GLU A 80 16.03 14.22 -13.66
N GLY A 81 15.88 15.37 -13.03
CA GLY A 81 14.75 16.28 -13.27
C GLY A 81 13.41 15.83 -12.68
N ARG A 82 13.41 14.77 -11.90
CA ARG A 82 12.23 14.26 -11.19
C ARG A 82 12.37 14.41 -9.68
N TRP A 83 11.27 14.62 -9.01
CA TRP A 83 11.20 14.60 -7.57
C TRP A 83 10.80 13.21 -7.09
N ILE A 84 11.56 12.65 -6.17
CA ILE A 84 11.42 11.28 -5.66
C ILE A 84 11.16 11.34 -4.16
N ASP A 85 10.10 10.67 -3.72
CA ASP A 85 9.90 10.31 -2.33
C ASP A 85 10.40 8.87 -2.15
N LEU A 86 11.45 8.68 -1.35
CA LEU A 86 12.05 7.36 -1.12
C LEU A 86 11.12 6.37 -0.39
N ARG A 87 10.02 6.85 0.17
CA ARG A 87 9.00 6.00 0.82
C ARG A 87 8.04 5.38 -0.19
N CYS A 88 7.96 5.96 -1.38
CA CYS A 88 7.06 5.53 -2.43
C CYS A 88 7.78 4.74 -3.53
N HIS A 89 7.05 3.91 -4.24
CA HIS A 89 7.56 3.27 -5.44
C HIS A 89 7.94 4.31 -6.51
N GLY A 90 8.98 4.03 -7.27
CA GLY A 90 9.52 4.96 -8.29
C GLY A 90 8.52 5.42 -9.36
N SER A 91 7.40 4.70 -9.55
CA SER A 91 6.31 5.15 -10.43
C SER A 91 5.64 6.45 -9.97
N PHE A 92 5.82 6.83 -8.71
CA PHE A 92 5.32 8.09 -8.13
C PHE A 92 6.30 9.26 -8.32
N SER A 93 7.48 9.01 -8.88
CA SER A 93 8.45 10.06 -9.21
C SER A 93 7.95 10.88 -10.41
N ILE A 94 7.25 11.95 -10.13
CA ILE A 94 6.66 12.87 -11.12
C ILE A 94 7.10 14.31 -10.76
N SER A 95 6.50 15.34 -11.39
CA SER A 95 6.70 16.73 -11.01
C SER A 95 6.35 16.95 -9.52
N TYR A 96 7.07 17.85 -8.87
CA TYR A 96 6.91 18.21 -7.46
C TYR A 96 5.44 18.35 -7.01
N GLU A 97 4.64 19.10 -7.76
CA GLU A 97 3.24 19.36 -7.43
C GLU A 97 2.36 18.10 -7.42
N LYS A 98 2.60 17.18 -8.36
CA LYS A 98 1.85 15.93 -8.45
C LYS A 98 2.26 14.94 -7.38
N ASN A 99 3.52 14.92 -6.97
CA ASN A 99 4.01 14.01 -5.93
C ASN A 99 3.46 14.39 -4.55
N ALA A 100 3.50 15.66 -4.19
CA ALA A 100 2.90 16.17 -2.95
C ALA A 100 1.39 15.92 -2.89
N TYR A 101 0.68 16.06 -4.02
CA TYR A 101 -0.76 15.80 -4.12
C TYR A 101 -1.09 14.30 -4.00
N PHE A 102 -0.28 13.44 -4.59
CA PHE A 102 -0.53 12.00 -4.63
C PHE A 102 -0.43 11.38 -3.24
N CYS A 103 0.64 11.67 -2.50
CA CYS A 103 0.81 11.19 -1.13
C CYS A 103 -0.27 11.75 -0.18
N SER A 104 -0.74 12.97 -0.38
CA SER A 104 -1.82 13.55 0.42
C SER A 104 -3.19 12.94 0.14
N LYS A 105 -3.44 12.45 -1.08
CA LYS A 105 -4.72 11.87 -1.49
C LYS A 105 -5.03 10.56 -0.78
N TYR A 106 -4.02 9.73 -0.54
CA TYR A 106 -4.21 8.45 0.15
C TYR A 106 -4.39 8.60 1.65
N SER A 107 -3.87 9.65 2.26
CA SER A 107 -4.13 9.96 3.67
C SER A 107 -5.60 10.32 3.95
N VAL A 108 -6.34 10.79 2.94
CA VAL A 108 -7.77 11.11 3.05
C VAL A 108 -8.65 9.86 2.99
N LEU A 109 -8.21 8.82 2.28
CA LEU A 109 -8.97 7.56 2.16
C LEU A 109 -9.05 6.80 3.47
N ILE A 110 -8.08 6.94 4.36
CA ILE A 110 -8.03 6.24 5.65
C ILE A 110 -8.83 6.96 6.74
N LYS A 111 -9.13 8.24 6.58
CA LYS A 111 -10.04 8.95 7.50
C LYS A 111 -11.50 8.46 7.48
N LYS A 112 -11.82 7.54 6.58
CA LYS A 112 -13.15 6.91 6.50
C LYS A 112 -13.18 5.47 7.04
N VAL A 113 -12.08 5.05 7.65
CA VAL A 113 -11.97 3.77 8.34
C VAL A 113 -12.15 3.96 9.83
#